data_2c4e53e743b7060dd052255e42194b46
#
_entry.id   2c4e53e743b7060dd052255e42194b46
#
_cell.length_a   1.000
_cell.length_b   1.000
_cell.length_c   1.000
_cell.angle_alpha   90.00
_cell.angle_beta   90.00
_cell.angle_gamma   90.00
#
_symmetry.space_group_name_H-M   'P 1'
#
loop_
_entity.id
_entity.type
_entity.pdbx_description
1 polymer ?
#
loop_
_entity_poly.entity_id
_entity_poly.type
_entity_poly.pdbx_seq_one_letter_code
_entity_poly.pdbx_strand_id
1 'polypeptide(L)'
;MIVWDLAVVGAGPAGLSAAYAAARAGVRTLVLERAAHPRYKTCGGGLIGTSLAAVRDRIEVPAHDRVDRVTFTWDGRRGFTRRHRAPLVTMVRREEFDDRLRAAAVAAGAEVRERAPVRAVEQDPEGVSLRLADGTTVRARTVIGADGSSGVTARHVGVRYRQVDLGLEVELEVPPEQQERWRGQVLLDWGPLPGSYAWVFPKDDRLTVGVIAARGEGERTREYLRRFVDRLGLADAPAAHDSGHLTRCRADDSPLRQGRVLVVGDAAGLLEPWSREGISYALRSGELAGAAVAEGDLAGYERAVGERLVPSMRAGYRLLDLFTRRPEIFHGLVATPPGWRMFVRFCQGRASFDETLARREVRALLSLLERIPASRRSVPTS
;
A
#
# COMPACT_ATOMS: atom_id res chain seq x y z
N MET A 1 14.18 -20.69 28.09
CA MET A 1 13.97 -19.90 26.80
C MET A 1 13.17 -18.68 27.16
N ILE A 2 13.58 -17.50 26.68
CA ILE A 2 12.82 -16.26 26.91
C ILE A 2 11.53 -16.33 26.06
N VAL A 3 10.36 -16.20 26.70
CA VAL A 3 9.07 -16.15 26.02
C VAL A 3 8.63 -14.69 25.91
N TRP A 4 8.39 -14.21 24.70
CA TRP A 4 7.86 -12.88 24.42
C TRP A 4 6.33 -12.88 24.55
N ASP A 5 5.75 -11.76 24.97
CA ASP A 5 4.28 -11.65 24.93
C ASP A 5 3.81 -11.51 23.50
N LEU A 6 4.54 -10.72 22.69
CA LEU A 6 4.31 -10.52 21.27
C LEU A 6 5.60 -10.64 20.47
N ALA A 7 5.57 -11.43 19.39
CA ALA A 7 6.56 -11.33 18.31
C ALA A 7 5.89 -10.81 17.03
N VAL A 8 6.52 -9.83 16.38
CA VAL A 8 6.08 -9.26 15.10
C VAL A 8 7.06 -9.70 14.03
N VAL A 9 6.57 -10.28 12.93
CA VAL A 9 7.39 -10.74 11.82
C VAL A 9 7.32 -9.72 10.68
N GLY A 10 8.40 -8.96 10.49
CA GLY A 10 8.54 -7.88 9.50
C GLY A 10 8.45 -6.49 10.12
N ALA A 11 9.43 -5.63 9.80
CA ALA A 11 9.54 -4.24 10.23
C ALA A 11 9.22 -3.25 9.09
N GLY A 12 8.13 -3.49 8.36
CA GLY A 12 7.48 -2.51 7.51
C GLY A 12 6.44 -1.70 8.29
N PRO A 13 5.72 -0.76 7.62
CA PRO A 13 4.74 0.10 8.30
C PRO A 13 3.70 -0.64 9.13
N ALA A 14 3.24 -1.82 8.68
CA ALA A 14 2.27 -2.63 9.42
C ALA A 14 2.84 -3.20 10.71
N GLY A 15 4.01 -3.84 10.63
CA GLY A 15 4.64 -4.45 11.79
C GLY A 15 5.13 -3.43 12.81
N LEU A 16 5.72 -2.32 12.34
CA LEU A 16 6.16 -1.24 13.22
C LEU A 16 4.99 -0.51 13.89
N SER A 17 3.86 -0.37 13.20
CA SER A 17 2.65 0.19 13.80
C SER A 17 2.07 -0.75 14.88
N ALA A 18 2.08 -2.08 14.63
CA ALA A 18 1.66 -3.06 15.61
C ALA A 18 2.57 -3.08 16.84
N ALA A 19 3.88 -3.08 16.61
CA ALA A 19 4.87 -3.06 17.68
C ALA A 19 4.79 -1.79 18.53
N TYR A 20 4.63 -0.64 17.89
CA TYR A 20 4.44 0.65 18.59
C TYR A 20 3.19 0.62 19.48
N ALA A 21 2.05 0.17 18.97
CA ALA A 21 0.80 0.13 19.71
C ALA A 21 0.88 -0.83 20.91
N ALA A 22 1.42 -2.03 20.71
CA ALA A 22 1.57 -3.04 21.76
C ALA A 22 2.59 -2.62 22.83
N ALA A 23 3.77 -2.14 22.43
CA ALA A 23 4.82 -1.73 23.35
C ALA A 23 4.39 -0.53 24.23
N ARG A 24 3.71 0.47 23.65
CA ARG A 24 3.12 1.59 24.41
C ARG A 24 2.13 1.14 25.48
N ALA A 25 1.44 0.04 25.24
CA ALA A 25 0.51 -0.56 26.21
C ALA A 25 1.21 -1.52 27.20
N GLY A 26 2.56 -1.56 27.22
CA GLY A 26 3.35 -2.37 28.15
C GLY A 26 3.53 -3.83 27.73
N VAL A 27 3.13 -4.23 26.52
CA VAL A 27 3.34 -5.59 26.00
C VAL A 27 4.81 -5.77 25.64
N ARG A 28 5.45 -6.79 26.18
CA ARG A 28 6.85 -7.13 25.86
C ARG A 28 6.96 -7.62 24.42
N THR A 29 7.43 -6.74 23.54
CA THR A 29 7.34 -6.89 22.08
C THR A 29 8.70 -7.06 21.43
N LEU A 30 8.86 -8.11 20.60
CA LEU A 30 10.01 -8.32 19.71
C LEU A 30 9.57 -8.20 18.26
N VAL A 31 10.29 -7.41 17.47
CA VAL A 31 10.15 -7.35 16.01
C VAL A 31 11.32 -8.10 15.36
N LEU A 32 11.01 -9.00 14.43
CA LEU A 32 11.98 -9.77 13.65
C LEU A 32 11.97 -9.26 12.19
N GLU A 33 13.05 -8.64 11.74
CA GLU A 33 13.19 -8.12 10.40
C GLU A 33 14.31 -8.84 9.63
N ARG A 34 14.05 -9.21 8.39
CA ARG A 34 15.02 -9.93 7.54
C ARG A 34 16.18 -9.09 7.07
N ALA A 35 15.98 -7.78 6.91
CA ALA A 35 16.99 -6.82 6.47
C ALA A 35 17.48 -5.96 7.63
N ALA A 36 18.49 -5.13 7.40
CA ALA A 36 18.88 -4.02 8.29
C ALA A 36 18.26 -2.72 7.77
N HIS A 37 17.78 -1.85 8.68
CA HIS A 37 17.35 -0.49 8.34
C HIS A 37 18.53 0.48 8.33
N PRO A 38 18.47 1.54 7.53
CA PRO A 38 17.46 1.83 6.51
C PRO A 38 17.56 0.87 5.32
N ARG A 39 16.42 0.48 4.74
CA ARG A 39 16.39 -0.46 3.62
C ARG A 39 15.47 0.00 2.49
N TYR A 40 15.87 -0.21 1.27
CA TYR A 40 15.02 0.00 0.10
C TYR A 40 13.77 -0.88 0.14
N LYS A 41 12.66 -0.35 -0.35
CA LYS A 41 11.41 -1.09 -0.57
C LYS A 41 10.69 -0.50 -1.77
N THR A 42 10.45 -1.33 -2.80
CA THR A 42 9.62 -1.00 -3.96
C THR A 42 8.29 -0.38 -3.53
N CYS A 43 8.08 0.88 -3.82
CA CYS A 43 6.85 1.62 -3.48
C CYS A 43 6.92 3.06 -4.01
N GLY A 44 5.88 3.55 -4.64
CA GLY A 44 5.80 4.96 -5.03
C GLY A 44 6.01 5.97 -3.91
N GLY A 45 5.77 5.59 -2.65
CA GLY A 45 6.07 6.43 -1.47
C GLY A 45 5.12 7.61 -1.27
N GLY A 46 3.95 7.59 -1.87
CA GLY A 46 2.93 8.63 -1.70
C GLY A 46 2.07 8.40 -0.46
N LEU A 47 2.15 9.30 0.53
CA LEU A 47 1.31 9.29 1.72
C LEU A 47 0.10 10.21 1.51
N ILE A 48 -1.09 9.65 1.58
CA ILE A 48 -2.35 10.38 1.60
C ILE A 48 -2.76 10.74 3.04
N GLY A 49 -3.81 11.56 3.21
CA GLY A 49 -4.25 12.06 4.51
C GLY A 49 -4.52 10.99 5.57
N THR A 50 -5.02 9.82 5.18
CA THR A 50 -5.23 8.67 6.08
C THR A 50 -3.91 8.10 6.60
N SER A 51 -2.88 7.99 5.75
CA SER A 51 -1.54 7.58 6.16
C SER A 51 -0.89 8.60 7.09
N LEU A 52 -1.00 9.91 6.74
CA LEU A 52 -0.47 10.99 7.57
C LEU A 52 -1.15 11.06 8.94
N ALA A 53 -2.46 10.88 9.00
CA ALA A 53 -3.20 10.84 10.25
C ALA A 53 -2.76 9.69 11.16
N ALA A 54 -2.48 8.51 10.58
CA ALA A 54 -2.05 7.35 11.34
C ALA A 54 -0.67 7.49 12.00
N VAL A 55 0.18 8.41 11.53
CA VAL A 55 1.54 8.60 12.06
C VAL A 55 1.76 9.96 12.74
N ARG A 56 0.76 10.83 12.74
CA ARG A 56 0.85 12.23 13.19
C ARG A 56 1.52 12.41 14.54
N ASP A 57 1.16 11.57 15.51
CA ASP A 57 1.62 11.67 16.90
C ASP A 57 2.79 10.72 17.21
N ARG A 58 3.40 10.13 16.16
CA ARG A 58 4.43 9.09 16.31
C ARG A 58 5.76 9.50 15.74
N ILE A 59 5.75 10.13 14.57
CA ILE A 59 6.96 10.55 13.85
C ILE A 59 6.76 11.88 13.15
N GLU A 60 7.85 12.62 12.99
CA GLU A 60 7.94 13.63 11.94
C GLU A 60 8.15 12.92 10.60
N VAL A 61 7.26 13.20 9.62
CA VAL A 61 7.29 12.55 8.31
C VAL A 61 8.45 13.11 7.49
N PRO A 62 9.41 12.28 7.03
CA PRO A 62 10.53 12.73 6.18
C PRO A 62 10.00 13.00 4.75
N ALA A 63 9.46 14.21 4.56
CA ALA A 63 8.85 14.61 3.30
C ALA A 63 9.89 15.10 2.30
N HIS A 64 9.99 14.43 1.15
CA HIS A 64 10.83 14.81 0.01
C HIS A 64 10.07 15.68 -0.99
N ASP A 65 8.73 15.61 -1.04
CA ASP A 65 7.90 16.57 -1.77
C ASP A 65 6.50 16.64 -1.15
N ARG A 66 5.81 17.75 -1.38
CA ARG A 66 4.40 17.98 -1.02
C ARG A 66 3.63 18.37 -2.28
N VAL A 67 2.92 17.40 -2.82
CA VAL A 67 2.24 17.49 -4.10
C VAL A 67 0.93 18.25 -3.98
N ASP A 68 0.76 19.33 -4.72
CA ASP A 68 -0.47 20.11 -4.85
C ASP A 68 -1.10 20.05 -6.24
N ARG A 69 -0.38 19.46 -7.23
CA ARG A 69 -0.82 19.33 -8.63
C ARG A 69 -0.85 17.87 -9.06
N VAL A 70 -1.88 17.51 -9.78
CA VAL A 70 -2.03 16.18 -10.38
C VAL A 70 -2.34 16.34 -11.86
N THR A 71 -1.51 15.74 -12.68
CA THR A 71 -1.75 15.59 -14.12
C THR A 71 -2.33 14.21 -14.37
N PHE A 72 -3.44 14.16 -15.09
CA PHE A 72 -4.04 12.92 -15.54
C PHE A 72 -3.88 12.81 -17.04
N THR A 73 -3.48 11.64 -17.51
CA THR A 73 -3.43 11.30 -18.93
C THR A 73 -4.12 9.95 -19.18
N TRP A 74 -4.45 9.69 -20.43
CA TRP A 74 -4.99 8.41 -20.87
C TRP A 74 -4.14 7.91 -22.03
N ASP A 75 -3.37 6.88 -21.80
CA ASP A 75 -2.37 6.33 -22.72
C ASP A 75 -1.44 7.44 -23.28
N GLY A 76 -0.97 8.30 -22.37
CA GLY A 76 -0.12 9.43 -22.69
C GLY A 76 -0.78 10.56 -23.48
N ARG A 77 -2.11 10.54 -23.64
CA ARG A 77 -2.90 11.52 -24.39
C ARG A 77 -3.99 12.14 -23.53
N ARG A 78 -4.72 13.13 -24.07
CA ARG A 78 -5.87 13.78 -23.42
C ARG A 78 -5.55 14.26 -22.01
N GLY A 79 -4.33 14.82 -21.83
CA GLY A 79 -3.84 15.27 -20.56
C GLY A 79 -4.54 16.53 -20.05
N PHE A 80 -4.79 16.57 -18.74
CA PHE A 80 -5.17 17.80 -18.04
C PHE A 80 -4.55 17.82 -16.66
N THR A 81 -4.28 19.02 -16.14
CA THR A 81 -3.71 19.22 -14.80
C THR A 81 -4.75 19.90 -13.91
N ARG A 82 -4.82 19.43 -12.67
CA ARG A 82 -5.60 20.04 -11.60
C ARG A 82 -4.68 20.41 -10.45
N ARG A 83 -4.97 21.55 -9.83
CA ARG A 83 -4.24 22.04 -8.65
C ARG A 83 -5.18 22.22 -7.47
N HIS A 84 -4.68 21.98 -6.27
CA HIS A 84 -5.33 22.30 -5.02
C HIS A 84 -4.43 23.22 -4.18
N ARG A 85 -5.02 24.10 -3.38
CA ARG A 85 -4.28 25.08 -2.55
C ARG A 85 -3.47 24.45 -1.41
N ALA A 86 -3.80 23.24 -1.01
CA ALA A 86 -3.10 22.50 0.04
C ALA A 86 -2.57 21.18 -0.53
N PRO A 87 -1.49 20.60 0.03
CA PRO A 87 -0.96 19.33 -0.42
C PRO A 87 -2.00 18.21 -0.42
N LEU A 88 -1.94 17.37 -1.43
CA LEU A 88 -2.79 16.21 -1.65
C LEU A 88 -2.08 14.91 -1.25
N VAL A 89 -0.77 14.86 -1.54
CA VAL A 89 0.09 13.70 -1.27
C VAL A 89 1.42 14.21 -0.72
N THR A 90 1.96 13.54 0.27
CA THR A 90 3.32 13.76 0.76
C THR A 90 4.21 12.63 0.28
N MET A 91 5.28 12.96 -0.43
CA MET A 91 6.20 11.97 -0.99
C MET A 91 7.30 11.66 0.02
N VAL A 92 7.55 10.38 0.23
CA VAL A 92 8.62 9.90 1.14
C VAL A 92 9.48 8.85 0.46
N ARG A 93 10.73 8.74 0.90
CA ARG A 93 11.56 7.56 0.65
C ARG A 93 11.26 6.52 1.72
N ARG A 94 11.00 5.29 1.30
CA ARG A 94 10.57 4.22 2.20
C ARG A 94 11.67 3.82 3.19
N GLU A 95 12.91 3.93 2.80
CA GLU A 95 14.04 3.69 3.68
C GLU A 95 14.04 4.61 4.90
N GLU A 96 13.78 5.90 4.70
CA GLU A 96 13.74 6.89 5.78
C GLU A 96 12.42 6.80 6.57
N PHE A 97 11.30 6.67 5.87
CA PHE A 97 9.98 6.57 6.51
C PHE A 97 9.86 5.33 7.40
N ASP A 98 10.29 4.17 6.90
CA ASP A 98 10.25 2.93 7.69
C ASP A 98 11.23 3.00 8.87
N ASP A 99 12.40 3.64 8.71
CA ASP A 99 13.36 3.81 9.81
C ASP A 99 12.85 4.76 10.90
N ARG A 100 12.14 5.85 10.54
CA ARG A 100 11.47 6.70 11.54
C ARG A 100 10.41 5.93 12.33
N LEU A 101 9.63 5.08 11.65
CA LEU A 101 8.65 4.21 12.34
C LEU A 101 9.35 3.20 13.26
N ARG A 102 10.50 2.64 12.84
CA ARG A 102 11.32 1.74 13.66
C ARG A 102 11.81 2.44 14.91
N ALA A 103 12.38 3.63 14.76
CA ALA A 103 12.86 4.43 15.90
C ALA A 103 11.71 4.73 16.88
N ALA A 104 10.51 5.06 16.41
CA ALA A 104 9.34 5.29 17.24
C ALA A 104 8.91 4.02 17.99
N ALA A 105 8.92 2.84 17.34
CA ALA A 105 8.59 1.57 17.99
C ALA A 105 9.60 1.20 19.09
N VAL A 106 10.89 1.43 18.83
CA VAL A 106 11.97 1.23 19.83
C VAL A 106 11.80 2.19 21.01
N ALA A 107 11.53 3.47 20.75
CA ALA A 107 11.28 4.47 21.79
C ALA A 107 10.04 4.13 22.64
N ALA A 108 9.07 3.42 22.07
CA ALA A 108 7.89 2.90 22.78
C ALA A 108 8.19 1.63 23.61
N GLY A 109 9.39 1.05 23.52
CA GLY A 109 9.83 -0.12 24.28
C GLY A 109 9.87 -1.44 23.51
N ALA A 110 9.66 -1.44 22.18
CA ALA A 110 9.82 -2.65 21.37
C ALA A 110 11.33 -2.96 21.13
N GLU A 111 11.71 -4.24 21.22
CA GLU A 111 12.99 -4.72 20.70
C GLU A 111 12.89 -5.00 19.21
N VAL A 112 13.85 -4.54 18.42
CA VAL A 112 13.93 -4.84 16.97
C VAL A 112 15.20 -5.63 16.71
N ARG A 113 15.02 -6.84 16.17
CA ARG A 113 16.11 -7.71 15.75
C ARG A 113 16.15 -7.75 14.23
N GLU A 114 17.17 -7.12 13.68
CA GLU A 114 17.45 -7.09 12.25
C GLU A 114 18.21 -8.33 11.79
N ARG A 115 18.23 -8.60 10.48
CA ARG A 115 18.88 -9.77 9.87
C ARG A 115 18.40 -11.09 10.45
N ALA A 116 17.13 -11.14 10.87
CA ALA A 116 16.49 -12.27 11.52
C ALA A 116 15.29 -12.79 10.70
N PRO A 117 15.51 -13.34 9.49
CA PRO A 117 14.44 -13.79 8.63
C PRO A 117 13.76 -15.05 9.22
N VAL A 118 12.44 -14.96 9.41
CA VAL A 118 11.61 -16.10 9.86
C VAL A 118 11.33 -17.00 8.67
N ARG A 119 11.53 -18.31 8.87
CA ARG A 119 11.35 -19.37 7.85
C ARG A 119 10.14 -20.25 8.08
N ALA A 120 9.77 -20.45 9.36
CA ALA A 120 8.61 -21.25 9.72
C ALA A 120 7.90 -20.70 10.94
N VAL A 121 6.61 -20.96 11.01
CA VAL A 121 5.72 -20.62 12.11
C VAL A 121 5.03 -21.90 12.55
N GLU A 122 5.16 -22.26 13.81
CA GLU A 122 4.53 -23.41 14.43
C GLU A 122 3.81 -22.94 15.69
N GLN A 123 2.63 -23.45 15.99
CA GLN A 123 1.91 -23.10 17.20
C GLN A 123 1.42 -24.33 17.95
N ASP A 124 1.37 -24.20 19.27
CA ASP A 124 0.81 -25.16 20.20
C ASP A 124 -0.10 -24.45 21.22
N PRO A 125 -0.73 -25.16 22.16
CA PRO A 125 -1.59 -24.54 23.18
C PRO A 125 -0.89 -23.48 24.03
N GLU A 126 0.43 -23.55 24.21
CA GLU A 126 1.22 -22.67 25.08
C GLU A 126 1.71 -21.42 24.35
N GLY A 127 1.83 -21.43 23.01
CA GLY A 127 2.30 -20.27 22.25
C GLY A 127 2.68 -20.58 20.82
N VAL A 128 3.54 -19.71 20.27
CA VAL A 128 4.00 -19.78 18.87
C VAL A 128 5.52 -19.83 18.84
N SER A 129 6.07 -20.72 18.05
CA SER A 129 7.50 -20.86 17.76
C SER A 129 7.81 -20.32 16.38
N LEU A 130 8.78 -19.43 16.29
CA LEU A 130 9.29 -18.83 15.06
C LEU A 130 10.69 -19.35 14.81
N ARG A 131 10.89 -20.15 13.77
CA ARG A 131 12.22 -20.64 13.36
C ARG A 131 12.87 -19.65 12.42
N LEU A 132 14.04 -19.17 12.80
CA LEU A 132 14.85 -18.23 12.02
C LEU A 132 15.74 -18.96 11.00
N ALA A 133 16.30 -18.23 10.04
CA ALA A 133 17.16 -18.78 9.01
C ALA A 133 18.51 -19.30 9.55
N ASP A 134 18.98 -18.79 10.68
CA ASP A 134 20.19 -19.23 11.38
C ASP A 134 19.99 -20.51 12.22
N GLY A 135 18.77 -21.09 12.19
CA GLY A 135 18.39 -22.27 12.97
C GLY A 135 17.91 -21.96 14.39
N THR A 136 18.02 -20.72 14.86
CA THR A 136 17.50 -20.35 16.18
C THR A 136 15.98 -20.31 16.21
N THR A 137 15.39 -20.46 17.40
CA THR A 137 13.94 -20.41 17.60
C THR A 137 13.59 -19.30 18.61
N VAL A 138 12.63 -18.47 18.24
CA VAL A 138 12.01 -17.47 19.11
C VAL A 138 10.63 -17.96 19.51
N ARG A 139 10.31 -17.86 20.82
CA ARG A 139 9.01 -18.24 21.36
C ARG A 139 8.23 -17.00 21.80
N ALA A 140 6.95 -16.94 21.44
CA ALA A 140 6.04 -15.86 21.83
C ALA A 140 4.65 -16.41 22.18
N ARG A 141 3.91 -15.68 23.02
CA ARG A 141 2.49 -15.99 23.32
C ARG A 141 1.59 -15.73 22.13
N THR A 142 1.88 -14.64 21.41
CA THR A 142 1.12 -14.22 20.22
C THR A 142 2.09 -13.77 19.12
N VAL A 143 1.72 -13.96 17.86
CA VAL A 143 2.49 -13.51 16.70
C VAL A 143 1.63 -12.62 15.81
N ILE A 144 2.20 -11.50 15.36
CA ILE A 144 1.65 -10.67 14.28
C ILE A 144 2.54 -10.82 13.04
N GLY A 145 1.99 -11.39 11.98
CA GLY A 145 2.64 -11.50 10.68
C GLY A 145 2.48 -10.22 9.86
N ALA A 146 3.60 -9.54 9.61
CA ALA A 146 3.73 -8.33 8.81
C ALA A 146 4.83 -8.46 7.75
N ASP A 147 5.08 -9.70 7.29
CA ASP A 147 6.17 -10.11 6.42
C ASP A 147 5.88 -9.91 4.91
N GLY A 148 4.84 -9.12 4.62
CA GLY A 148 4.49 -8.67 3.29
C GLY A 148 3.80 -9.72 2.43
N SER A 149 3.61 -9.42 1.15
CA SER A 149 2.79 -10.23 0.23
C SER A 149 3.34 -11.64 -0.06
N SER A 150 4.60 -11.92 0.28
CA SER A 150 5.27 -13.20 0.03
C SER A 150 5.77 -13.89 1.30
N GLY A 151 5.31 -13.43 2.47
CA GLY A 151 5.73 -13.93 3.76
C GLY A 151 5.22 -15.33 4.11
N VAL A 152 5.79 -15.92 5.17
CA VAL A 152 5.42 -17.25 5.66
C VAL A 152 4.16 -17.22 6.52
N THR A 153 3.89 -16.08 7.18
CA THR A 153 2.77 -15.94 8.11
C THR A 153 1.42 -15.96 7.41
N ALA A 154 1.30 -15.36 6.23
CA ALA A 154 0.09 -15.42 5.40
C ALA A 154 -0.27 -16.87 5.03
N ARG A 155 0.73 -17.69 4.71
CA ARG A 155 0.54 -19.12 4.40
C ARG A 155 0.10 -19.89 5.63
N HIS A 156 0.71 -19.63 6.79
CA HIS A 156 0.36 -20.26 8.06
C HIS A 156 -1.10 -19.99 8.43
N VAL A 157 -1.56 -18.74 8.30
CA VAL A 157 -2.94 -18.34 8.59
C VAL A 157 -3.93 -18.83 7.53
N GLY A 158 -3.47 -19.16 6.32
CA GLY A 158 -4.34 -19.61 5.21
C GLY A 158 -4.99 -18.44 4.46
N VAL A 159 -4.27 -17.32 4.32
CA VAL A 159 -4.76 -16.13 3.60
C VAL A 159 -5.03 -16.45 2.13
N ARG A 160 -6.21 -16.08 1.65
CA ARG A 160 -6.64 -16.22 0.26
C ARG A 160 -6.77 -14.86 -0.41
N TYR A 161 -6.38 -14.81 -1.69
CA TYR A 161 -6.36 -13.57 -2.46
C TYR A 161 -7.37 -13.62 -3.61
N ARG A 162 -8.12 -12.54 -3.77
CA ARG A 162 -9.03 -12.31 -4.90
C ARG A 162 -8.33 -11.66 -6.08
N GLN A 163 -7.36 -10.78 -5.81
CA GLN A 163 -6.65 -9.99 -6.80
C GLN A 163 -5.15 -10.05 -6.52
N VAL A 164 -4.38 -10.21 -7.59
CA VAL A 164 -2.91 -10.12 -7.55
C VAL A 164 -2.47 -9.26 -8.72
N ASP A 165 -1.77 -8.17 -8.42
CA ASP A 165 -1.20 -7.28 -9.42
C ASP A 165 0.33 -7.27 -9.35
N LEU A 166 0.95 -6.93 -10.48
CA LEU A 166 2.38 -6.70 -10.61
C LEU A 166 2.62 -5.20 -10.79
N GLY A 167 3.26 -4.59 -9.80
CA GLY A 167 3.85 -3.26 -9.92
C GLY A 167 5.30 -3.38 -10.35
N LEU A 168 5.68 -2.63 -11.37
CA LEU A 168 7.07 -2.43 -11.79
C LEU A 168 7.41 -0.96 -11.67
N GLU A 169 8.57 -0.64 -11.14
CA GLU A 169 9.01 0.75 -10.99
C GLU A 169 10.51 0.91 -11.18
N VAL A 170 10.89 2.07 -11.68
CA VAL A 170 12.26 2.54 -11.71
C VAL A 170 12.38 3.83 -10.89
N GLU A 171 13.40 3.93 -10.04
CA GLU A 171 13.80 5.19 -9.42
C GLU A 171 14.92 5.80 -10.24
N LEU A 172 14.63 6.92 -10.89
CA LEU A 172 15.54 7.62 -11.80
C LEU A 172 16.16 8.83 -11.11
N GLU A 173 17.48 8.94 -11.15
CA GLU A 173 18.17 10.15 -10.76
C GLU A 173 17.98 11.22 -11.84
N VAL A 174 17.61 12.43 -11.46
CA VAL A 174 17.25 13.47 -12.41
C VAL A 174 17.99 14.78 -12.14
N PRO A 175 18.39 15.50 -13.21
CA PRO A 175 19.08 16.78 -13.07
C PRO A 175 18.15 17.86 -12.49
N PRO A 176 18.71 18.98 -11.96
CA PRO A 176 17.95 20.05 -11.30
C PRO A 176 16.77 20.60 -12.13
N GLU A 177 16.89 20.65 -13.44
CA GLU A 177 15.82 21.08 -14.34
C GLU A 177 14.59 20.16 -14.24
N GLN A 178 14.81 18.85 -14.23
CA GLN A 178 13.72 17.87 -14.08
C GLN A 178 13.17 17.88 -12.66
N GLN A 179 14.00 18.06 -11.64
CA GLN A 179 13.55 18.22 -10.26
C GLN A 179 12.56 19.40 -10.15
N GLU A 180 12.91 20.56 -10.70
CA GLU A 180 12.06 21.74 -10.68
C GLU A 180 10.75 21.52 -11.47
N ARG A 181 10.86 20.89 -12.66
CA ARG A 181 9.68 20.55 -13.49
C ARG A 181 8.67 19.70 -12.73
N TRP A 182 9.12 18.72 -11.96
CA TRP A 182 8.26 17.77 -11.27
C TRP A 182 7.90 18.18 -9.84
N ARG A 183 8.52 19.20 -9.29
CA ARG A 183 8.25 19.66 -7.93
C ARG A 183 6.78 19.97 -7.70
N GLY A 184 6.21 19.38 -6.65
CA GLY A 184 4.81 19.54 -6.26
C GLY A 184 3.80 18.94 -7.24
N GLN A 185 4.24 18.11 -8.18
CA GLN A 185 3.38 17.53 -9.21
C GLN A 185 3.55 16.03 -9.32
N VAL A 186 2.45 15.30 -9.40
CA VAL A 186 2.41 13.89 -9.82
C VAL A 186 1.69 13.75 -11.16
N LEU A 187 2.04 12.71 -11.89
CA LEU A 187 1.31 12.28 -13.08
C LEU A 187 0.71 10.91 -12.85
N LEU A 188 -0.55 10.74 -13.22
CA LEU A 188 -1.27 9.48 -13.26
C LEU A 188 -1.76 9.24 -14.69
N ASP A 189 -1.27 8.17 -15.31
CA ASP A 189 -1.67 7.76 -16.66
C ASP A 189 -2.55 6.51 -16.60
N TRP A 190 -3.77 6.62 -17.12
CA TRP A 190 -4.63 5.45 -17.30
C TRP A 190 -4.10 4.62 -18.46
N GLY A 191 -3.56 3.45 -18.15
CA GLY A 191 -2.76 2.68 -19.08
C GLY A 191 -3.52 1.92 -20.16
N PRO A 192 -2.77 1.34 -21.10
CA PRO A 192 -3.34 0.57 -22.21
C PRO A 192 -3.87 -0.80 -21.76
N LEU A 193 -3.38 -1.34 -20.64
CA LEU A 193 -3.83 -2.62 -20.12
C LEU A 193 -5.08 -2.45 -19.26
N PRO A 194 -6.02 -3.42 -19.26
CA PRO A 194 -7.23 -3.34 -18.45
C PRO A 194 -6.92 -3.15 -16.96
N GLY A 195 -7.51 -2.10 -16.36
CA GLY A 195 -7.34 -1.79 -14.93
C GLY A 195 -5.94 -1.33 -14.52
N SER A 196 -5.03 -1.09 -15.49
CA SER A 196 -3.68 -0.60 -15.24
C SER A 196 -3.62 0.92 -15.14
N TYR A 197 -2.58 1.40 -14.47
CA TYR A 197 -2.15 2.80 -14.52
C TYR A 197 -0.64 2.91 -14.34
N ALA A 198 -0.10 4.07 -14.76
CA ALA A 198 1.27 4.47 -14.51
C ALA A 198 1.31 5.72 -13.65
N TRP A 199 2.46 5.97 -13.01
CA TRP A 199 2.70 7.15 -12.19
C TRP A 199 4.09 7.72 -12.38
N VAL A 200 4.21 9.03 -12.11
CA VAL A 200 5.48 9.72 -11.85
C VAL A 200 5.36 10.43 -10.53
N PHE A 201 6.22 10.08 -9.58
CA PHE A 201 6.23 10.60 -8.23
C PHE A 201 7.60 11.22 -7.90
N PRO A 202 7.65 12.54 -7.62
CA PRO A 202 8.90 13.24 -7.31
C PRO A 202 9.37 12.97 -5.88
N LYS A 203 10.70 12.85 -5.72
CA LYS A 203 11.35 12.67 -4.41
C LYS A 203 12.68 13.43 -4.40
N ASP A 204 12.65 14.76 -4.45
CA ASP A 204 13.79 15.66 -4.61
C ASP A 204 14.59 15.35 -5.89
N ASP A 205 15.79 14.75 -5.74
CA ASP A 205 16.72 14.39 -6.81
C ASP A 205 16.33 13.13 -7.60
N ARG A 206 15.20 12.50 -7.25
CA ARG A 206 14.70 11.26 -7.89
C ARG A 206 13.26 11.37 -8.32
N LEU A 207 12.94 10.62 -9.37
CA LEU A 207 11.58 10.33 -9.79
C LEU A 207 11.33 8.83 -9.66
N THR A 208 10.28 8.45 -8.95
CA THR A 208 9.77 7.08 -9.04
C THR A 208 8.76 7.02 -10.18
N VAL A 209 9.13 6.32 -11.25
CA VAL A 209 8.28 6.07 -12.40
C VAL A 209 7.86 4.61 -12.39
N GLY A 210 6.57 4.36 -12.38
CA GLY A 210 6.10 2.99 -12.28
C GLY A 210 4.80 2.73 -13.02
N VAL A 211 4.48 1.47 -13.16
CA VAL A 211 3.24 0.95 -13.74
C VAL A 211 2.72 -0.21 -12.91
N ILE A 212 1.40 -0.39 -12.88
CA ILE A 212 0.79 -1.55 -12.25
C ILE A 212 -0.28 -2.13 -13.15
N ALA A 213 -0.31 -3.47 -13.26
CA ALA A 213 -1.30 -4.21 -14.02
C ALA A 213 -1.58 -5.58 -13.35
N ALA A 214 -2.63 -6.26 -13.79
CA ALA A 214 -2.97 -7.59 -13.31
C ALA A 214 -1.80 -8.58 -13.51
N ARG A 215 -1.61 -9.49 -12.55
CA ARG A 215 -0.64 -10.57 -12.68
C ARG A 215 -0.98 -11.45 -13.90
N GLY A 216 0.03 -11.82 -14.66
CA GLY A 216 -0.13 -12.53 -15.94
C GLY A 216 0.21 -11.66 -17.16
N GLU A 217 0.20 -10.34 -16.99
CA GLU A 217 0.54 -9.35 -18.00
C GLU A 217 2.01 -8.87 -17.88
N GLY A 218 2.90 -9.66 -17.30
CA GLY A 218 4.24 -9.20 -16.87
C GLY A 218 5.10 -8.63 -18.00
N GLU A 219 5.10 -9.26 -19.18
CA GLU A 219 5.85 -8.76 -20.34
C GLU A 219 5.24 -7.47 -20.90
N ARG A 220 3.91 -7.43 -21.05
CA ARG A 220 3.19 -6.22 -21.47
C ARG A 220 3.30 -5.09 -20.45
N THR A 221 3.36 -5.42 -19.16
CA THR A 221 3.57 -4.43 -18.08
C THR A 221 4.98 -3.83 -18.18
N ARG A 222 6.00 -4.64 -18.47
CA ARG A 222 7.38 -4.16 -18.68
C ARG A 222 7.47 -3.27 -19.93
N GLU A 223 6.84 -3.68 -21.00
CA GLU A 223 6.78 -2.87 -22.24
C GLU A 223 6.03 -1.54 -22.01
N TYR A 224 4.96 -1.56 -21.21
CA TYR A 224 4.25 -0.34 -20.83
C TYR A 224 5.16 0.61 -20.03
N LEU A 225 5.91 0.10 -19.03
CA LEU A 225 6.85 0.91 -18.26
C LEU A 225 7.91 1.55 -19.18
N ARG A 226 8.54 0.74 -20.04
CA ARG A 226 9.56 1.23 -20.98
C ARG A 226 9.02 2.37 -21.87
N ARG A 227 7.87 2.17 -22.53
CA ARG A 227 7.24 3.19 -23.37
C ARG A 227 6.82 4.42 -22.58
N PHE A 228 6.45 4.24 -21.32
CA PHE A 228 6.07 5.37 -20.47
C PHE A 228 7.28 6.22 -20.11
N VAL A 229 8.40 5.59 -19.73
CA VAL A 229 9.69 6.27 -19.48
C VAL A 229 10.20 6.99 -20.74
N ASP A 230 10.14 6.33 -21.91
CA ASP A 230 10.53 6.93 -23.20
C ASP A 230 9.70 8.19 -23.51
N ARG A 231 8.38 8.13 -23.32
CA ARG A 231 7.48 9.29 -23.56
C ARG A 231 7.75 10.47 -22.62
N LEU A 232 8.26 10.22 -21.45
CA LEU A 232 8.62 11.26 -20.48
C LEU A 232 9.96 11.91 -20.82
N GLY A 233 10.74 11.38 -21.78
CA GLY A 233 12.10 11.79 -22.09
C GLY A 233 13.09 11.45 -20.98
N LEU A 234 12.88 10.34 -20.29
CA LEU A 234 13.68 9.88 -19.15
C LEU A 234 14.44 8.59 -19.44
N ALA A 235 14.48 8.13 -20.69
CA ALA A 235 15.11 6.85 -21.06
C ALA A 235 16.61 6.80 -20.72
N ASP A 236 17.30 7.93 -20.82
CA ASP A 236 18.74 8.04 -20.57
C ASP A 236 19.06 8.40 -19.09
N ALA A 237 18.06 8.59 -18.25
CA ALA A 237 18.27 8.93 -16.84
C ALA A 237 18.82 7.71 -16.07
N PRO A 238 19.88 7.88 -15.25
CA PRO A 238 20.42 6.79 -14.46
C PRO A 238 19.37 6.20 -13.50
N ALA A 239 19.24 4.88 -13.50
CA ALA A 239 18.36 4.18 -12.59
C ALA A 239 19.10 3.86 -11.28
N ALA A 240 18.69 4.48 -10.17
CA ALA A 240 19.15 4.11 -8.84
C ALA A 240 18.59 2.75 -8.42
N HIS A 241 17.34 2.46 -8.82
CA HIS A 241 16.69 1.18 -8.59
C HIS A 241 15.79 0.80 -9.77
N ASP A 242 15.77 -0.48 -10.11
CA ASP A 242 14.79 -1.13 -10.99
C ASP A 242 14.21 -2.32 -10.23
N SER A 243 12.91 -2.31 -9.98
CA SER A 243 12.30 -3.28 -9.07
C SER A 243 10.84 -3.58 -9.39
N GLY A 244 10.38 -4.72 -8.89
CA GLY A 244 9.01 -5.15 -9.01
C GLY A 244 8.44 -5.67 -7.70
N HIS A 245 7.14 -5.49 -7.53
CA HIS A 245 6.42 -5.97 -6.37
C HIS A 245 5.07 -6.55 -6.74
N LEU A 246 4.74 -7.70 -6.14
CA LEU A 246 3.38 -8.25 -6.23
C LEU A 246 2.53 -7.67 -5.10
N THR A 247 1.50 -6.95 -5.47
CA THR A 247 0.44 -6.54 -4.53
C THR A 247 -0.67 -7.59 -4.53
N ARG A 248 -1.28 -7.79 -3.36
CA ARG A 248 -2.30 -8.83 -3.19
C ARG A 248 -3.45 -8.29 -2.35
N CYS A 249 -4.65 -8.35 -2.90
CA CYS A 249 -5.87 -8.02 -2.15
C CYS A 249 -6.60 -9.31 -1.77
N ARG A 250 -6.98 -9.39 -0.50
CA ARG A 250 -7.64 -10.57 0.09
C ARG A 250 -9.01 -10.86 -0.49
N ALA A 251 -9.42 -12.13 -0.47
CA ALA A 251 -10.81 -12.51 -0.65
C ALA A 251 -11.64 -12.10 0.60
N ASP A 252 -12.93 -11.87 0.42
CA ASP A 252 -13.81 -11.37 1.49
C ASP A 252 -13.87 -12.29 2.72
N ASP A 253 -13.83 -13.61 2.49
CA ASP A 253 -13.86 -14.66 3.50
C ASP A 253 -12.47 -15.15 3.93
N SER A 254 -11.40 -14.47 3.51
CA SER A 254 -10.04 -14.83 3.87
C SER A 254 -9.80 -14.62 5.37
N PRO A 255 -9.16 -15.56 6.09
CA PRO A 255 -8.87 -15.40 7.51
C PRO A 255 -7.86 -14.27 7.76
N LEU A 256 -7.98 -13.64 8.92
CA LEU A 256 -7.04 -12.65 9.44
C LEU A 256 -6.21 -13.22 10.59
N ARG A 257 -6.62 -14.37 11.09
CA ARG A 257 -6.04 -15.03 12.26
C ARG A 257 -6.19 -16.55 12.16
N GLN A 258 -5.21 -17.25 12.70
CA GLN A 258 -5.28 -18.66 13.03
C GLN A 258 -4.69 -18.87 14.43
N GLY A 259 -5.53 -19.28 15.38
CA GLY A 259 -5.11 -19.44 16.76
C GLY A 259 -4.51 -18.16 17.35
N ARG A 260 -3.22 -18.17 17.65
CA ARG A 260 -2.44 -17.08 18.23
C ARG A 260 -1.66 -16.25 17.19
N VAL A 261 -1.82 -16.55 15.91
CA VAL A 261 -1.13 -15.85 14.81
C VAL A 261 -2.12 -14.97 14.05
N LEU A 262 -1.89 -13.66 14.05
CA LEU A 262 -2.61 -12.65 13.27
C LEU A 262 -1.77 -12.24 12.06
N VAL A 263 -2.41 -11.72 11.01
CA VAL A 263 -1.72 -11.10 9.87
C VAL A 263 -2.23 -9.69 9.62
N VAL A 264 -1.32 -8.79 9.19
CA VAL A 264 -1.59 -7.36 8.97
C VAL A 264 -1.01 -6.88 7.63
N GLY A 265 -1.48 -5.74 7.13
CA GLY A 265 -0.99 -5.13 5.89
C GLY A 265 -1.00 -6.09 4.71
N ASP A 266 0.06 -6.08 3.91
CA ASP A 266 0.18 -6.93 2.71
C ASP A 266 0.15 -8.44 3.04
N ALA A 267 0.61 -8.85 4.23
CA ALA A 267 0.53 -10.25 4.66
C ALA A 267 -0.92 -10.70 4.85
N ALA A 268 -1.82 -9.80 5.22
CA ALA A 268 -3.25 -10.04 5.30
C ALA A 268 -3.99 -9.79 3.97
N GLY A 269 -3.29 -9.29 2.94
CA GLY A 269 -3.91 -8.82 1.71
C GLY A 269 -4.77 -7.56 1.91
N LEU A 270 -4.42 -6.74 2.89
CA LEU A 270 -5.09 -5.47 3.18
C LEU A 270 -4.45 -4.35 2.35
N LEU A 271 -5.07 -4.08 1.22
CA LEU A 271 -4.67 -3.10 0.21
C LEU A 271 -5.94 -2.58 -0.47
N GLU A 272 -6.00 -1.31 -0.80
CA GLU A 272 -7.12 -0.77 -1.56
C GLU A 272 -7.05 -1.28 -3.02
N PRO A 273 -8.08 -1.98 -3.52
CA PRO A 273 -7.98 -2.74 -4.77
C PRO A 273 -7.84 -1.89 -6.03
N TRP A 274 -8.40 -0.67 -6.08
CA TRP A 274 -8.37 0.19 -7.26
C TRP A 274 -7.15 1.10 -7.29
N SER A 275 -6.91 1.87 -6.24
CA SER A 275 -5.78 2.81 -6.15
C SER A 275 -4.46 2.11 -5.83
N ARG A 276 -4.49 0.87 -5.34
CA ARG A 276 -3.36 0.10 -4.79
C ARG A 276 -2.65 0.82 -3.63
N GLU A 277 -3.38 1.70 -2.94
CA GLU A 277 -2.89 2.33 -1.73
C GLU A 277 -2.82 1.29 -0.61
N GLY A 278 -1.61 1.07 -0.05
CA GLY A 278 -1.35 0.05 0.95
C GLY A 278 -0.81 0.60 2.27
N ILE A 279 -0.19 1.79 2.27
CA ILE A 279 0.50 2.30 3.46
C ILE A 279 -0.50 2.61 4.58
N SER A 280 -1.64 3.24 4.28
CA SER A 280 -2.65 3.51 5.31
C SER A 280 -3.28 2.22 5.86
N TYR A 281 -3.52 1.24 5.00
CA TYR A 281 -4.01 -0.06 5.43
C TYR A 281 -2.99 -0.80 6.31
N ALA A 282 -1.71 -0.73 5.95
CA ALA A 282 -0.63 -1.30 6.72
C ALA A 282 -0.56 -0.68 8.13
N LEU A 283 -0.50 0.64 8.21
CA LEU A 283 -0.43 1.38 9.49
C LEU A 283 -1.65 1.10 10.37
N ARG A 284 -2.85 1.21 9.81
CA ARG A 284 -4.12 1.05 10.53
C ARG A 284 -4.33 -0.40 10.99
N SER A 285 -4.09 -1.39 10.13
CA SER A 285 -4.25 -2.80 10.52
C SER A 285 -3.21 -3.21 11.56
N GLY A 286 -1.97 -2.70 11.46
CA GLY A 286 -0.94 -2.91 12.47
C GLY A 286 -1.36 -2.35 13.84
N GLU A 287 -1.85 -1.11 13.89
CA GLU A 287 -2.35 -0.50 15.11
C GLU A 287 -3.49 -1.30 15.75
N LEU A 288 -4.48 -1.71 14.94
CA LEU A 288 -5.60 -2.53 15.40
C LEU A 288 -5.12 -3.88 15.98
N ALA A 289 -4.15 -4.52 15.35
CA ALA A 289 -3.62 -5.80 15.82
C ALA A 289 -2.80 -5.62 17.11
N GLY A 290 -1.97 -4.58 17.19
CA GLY A 290 -1.20 -4.26 18.41
C GLY A 290 -2.10 -3.96 19.62
N ALA A 291 -3.16 -3.18 19.41
CA ALA A 291 -4.17 -2.89 20.43
C ALA A 291 -4.90 -4.16 20.89
N ALA A 292 -5.36 -5.00 19.94
CA ALA A 292 -6.05 -6.25 20.24
C ALA A 292 -5.18 -7.22 21.07
N VAL A 293 -3.87 -7.26 20.82
CA VAL A 293 -2.94 -8.05 21.64
C VAL A 293 -2.82 -7.47 23.05
N ALA A 294 -2.71 -6.15 23.18
CA ALA A 294 -2.64 -5.47 24.47
C ALA A 294 -3.90 -5.67 25.32
N GLU A 295 -5.06 -5.69 24.68
CA GLU A 295 -6.37 -5.91 25.32
C GLU A 295 -6.66 -7.39 25.60
N GLY A 296 -5.86 -8.31 25.03
CA GLY A 296 -6.12 -9.77 25.11
C GLY A 296 -7.30 -10.25 24.25
N ASP A 297 -7.86 -9.40 23.37
CA ASP A 297 -9.00 -9.71 22.49
C ASP A 297 -8.56 -9.87 21.03
N LEU A 298 -7.92 -11.00 20.70
CA LEU A 298 -7.46 -11.26 19.35
C LEU A 298 -8.61 -11.33 18.32
N ALA A 299 -9.84 -11.72 18.74
CA ALA A 299 -11.01 -11.71 17.89
C ALA A 299 -11.51 -10.28 17.61
N GLY A 300 -11.24 -9.34 18.51
CA GLY A 300 -11.50 -7.91 18.32
C GLY A 300 -10.78 -7.33 17.12
N TYR A 301 -9.59 -7.83 16.81
CA TYR A 301 -8.87 -7.46 15.61
C TYR A 301 -9.66 -7.77 14.33
N GLU A 302 -10.18 -9.00 14.22
CA GLU A 302 -10.97 -9.43 13.05
C GLU A 302 -12.23 -8.57 12.87
N ARG A 303 -12.92 -8.28 13.98
CA ARG A 303 -14.10 -7.37 13.98
C ARG A 303 -13.73 -5.97 13.53
N ALA A 304 -12.68 -5.40 14.10
CA ALA A 304 -12.24 -4.04 13.79
C ALA A 304 -11.80 -3.88 12.34
N VAL A 305 -11.09 -4.84 11.76
CA VAL A 305 -10.75 -4.85 10.32
C VAL A 305 -12.01 -4.97 9.47
N GLY A 306 -12.94 -5.87 9.84
CA GLY A 306 -14.21 -6.04 9.15
C GLY A 306 -15.05 -4.75 9.09
N GLU A 307 -15.06 -3.98 10.16
CA GLU A 307 -15.82 -2.73 10.26
C GLU A 307 -15.10 -1.53 9.61
N ARG A 308 -13.79 -1.42 9.76
CA ARG A 308 -13.05 -0.18 9.46
C ARG A 308 -12.26 -0.21 8.15
N LEU A 309 -11.93 -1.38 7.60
CA LEU A 309 -11.09 -1.51 6.40
C LEU A 309 -11.80 -2.23 5.25
N VAL A 310 -12.50 -3.32 5.54
CA VAL A 310 -13.14 -4.16 4.51
C VAL A 310 -14.21 -3.42 3.70
N PRO A 311 -15.05 -2.53 4.25
CA PRO A 311 -16.04 -1.80 3.45
C PRO A 311 -15.41 -0.99 2.32
N SER A 312 -14.31 -0.28 2.60
CA SER A 312 -13.60 0.50 1.58
C SER A 312 -12.92 -0.38 0.53
N MET A 313 -12.41 -1.57 0.91
CA MET A 313 -11.88 -2.55 -0.05
C MET A 313 -12.99 -3.08 -0.98
N ARG A 314 -14.17 -3.40 -0.45
CA ARG A 314 -15.31 -3.83 -1.28
C ARG A 314 -15.74 -2.76 -2.28
N ALA A 315 -15.75 -1.50 -1.84
CA ALA A 315 -15.98 -0.36 -2.72
C ALA A 315 -14.91 -0.25 -3.80
N GLY A 316 -13.64 -0.43 -3.43
CA GLY A 316 -12.50 -0.42 -4.35
C GLY A 316 -12.58 -1.52 -5.42
N TYR A 317 -12.98 -2.74 -5.08
CA TYR A 317 -13.22 -3.80 -6.08
C TYR A 317 -14.28 -3.40 -7.10
N ARG A 318 -15.37 -2.80 -6.66
CA ARG A 318 -16.44 -2.32 -7.55
C ARG A 318 -15.94 -1.21 -8.46
N LEU A 319 -15.16 -0.27 -7.93
CA LEU A 319 -14.54 0.80 -8.71
C LEU A 319 -13.53 0.27 -9.72
N LEU A 320 -12.69 -0.69 -9.33
CA LEU A 320 -11.74 -1.32 -10.24
C LEU A 320 -12.43 -2.05 -11.40
N ASP A 321 -13.50 -2.78 -11.13
CA ASP A 321 -14.28 -3.46 -12.17
C ASP A 321 -14.86 -2.47 -13.19
N LEU A 322 -15.47 -1.39 -12.71
CA LEU A 322 -15.97 -0.30 -13.55
C LEU A 322 -14.85 0.42 -14.32
N PHE A 323 -13.74 0.73 -13.63
CA PHE A 323 -12.58 1.37 -14.24
C PHE A 323 -11.96 0.48 -15.33
N THR A 324 -11.87 -0.82 -15.10
CA THR A 324 -11.37 -1.78 -16.09
C THR A 324 -12.20 -1.77 -17.37
N ARG A 325 -13.53 -1.65 -17.25
CA ARG A 325 -14.46 -1.62 -18.39
C ARG A 325 -14.57 -0.25 -19.03
N ARG A 326 -14.43 0.84 -18.26
CA ARG A 326 -14.77 2.20 -18.65
C ARG A 326 -13.80 3.26 -18.10
N PRO A 327 -12.48 3.17 -18.34
CA PRO A 327 -11.51 4.14 -17.84
C PRO A 327 -11.79 5.57 -18.33
N GLU A 328 -12.42 5.72 -19.53
CA GLU A 328 -12.83 7.01 -20.08
C GLU A 328 -13.79 7.78 -19.17
N ILE A 329 -14.68 7.07 -18.45
CA ILE A 329 -15.63 7.69 -17.54
C ILE A 329 -14.88 8.25 -16.33
N PHE A 330 -13.94 7.49 -15.76
CA PHE A 330 -13.14 7.97 -14.64
C PHE A 330 -12.27 9.17 -15.03
N HIS A 331 -11.66 9.12 -16.22
CA HIS A 331 -10.89 10.24 -16.75
C HIS A 331 -11.77 11.50 -16.90
N GLY A 332 -12.95 11.36 -17.49
CA GLY A 332 -13.90 12.45 -17.62
C GLY A 332 -14.43 12.96 -16.29
N LEU A 333 -14.75 12.07 -15.34
CA LEU A 333 -15.25 12.45 -14.02
C LEU A 333 -14.23 13.28 -13.24
N VAL A 334 -12.96 12.87 -13.19
CA VAL A 334 -11.91 13.61 -12.46
C VAL A 334 -11.65 14.98 -13.12
N ALA A 335 -11.92 15.12 -14.41
CA ALA A 335 -11.84 16.41 -15.10
C ALA A 335 -12.96 17.38 -14.69
N THR A 336 -14.07 16.90 -14.12
CA THR A 336 -15.16 17.76 -13.65
C THR A 336 -14.89 18.34 -12.26
N PRO A 337 -15.47 19.52 -11.91
CA PRO A 337 -15.34 20.08 -10.57
C PRO A 337 -15.83 19.15 -9.43
N PRO A 338 -16.97 18.42 -9.56
CA PRO A 338 -17.39 17.45 -8.54
C PRO A 338 -16.44 16.28 -8.38
N GLY A 339 -15.97 15.68 -9.48
CA GLY A 339 -15.03 14.57 -9.46
C GLY A 339 -13.68 14.97 -8.88
N TRP A 340 -13.18 16.17 -9.25
CA TRP A 340 -11.97 16.72 -8.64
C TRP A 340 -12.12 16.92 -7.12
N ARG A 341 -13.23 17.51 -6.66
CA ARG A 341 -13.50 17.66 -5.22
C ARG A 341 -13.51 16.32 -4.49
N MET A 342 -14.04 15.26 -5.13
CA MET A 342 -14.04 13.92 -4.56
C MET A 342 -12.62 13.36 -4.45
N PHE A 343 -11.83 13.47 -5.51
CA PHE A 343 -10.41 13.08 -5.52
C PHE A 343 -9.62 13.78 -4.42
N VAL A 344 -9.80 15.11 -4.28
CA VAL A 344 -9.17 15.89 -3.21
C VAL A 344 -9.57 15.38 -1.82
N ARG A 345 -10.85 15.12 -1.59
CA ARG A 345 -11.33 14.60 -0.28
C ARG A 345 -10.74 13.23 0.04
N PHE A 346 -10.60 12.36 -0.96
CA PHE A 346 -9.95 11.07 -0.81
C PHE A 346 -8.46 11.26 -0.45
N CYS A 347 -7.71 12.04 -1.23
CA CYS A 347 -6.31 12.33 -0.93
C CYS A 347 -6.10 12.95 0.46
N GLN A 348 -7.04 13.76 0.94
CA GLN A 348 -6.99 14.36 2.28
C GLN A 348 -7.48 13.43 3.41
N GLY A 349 -7.93 12.21 3.10
CA GLY A 349 -8.50 11.29 4.09
C GLY A 349 -9.84 11.73 4.67
N ARG A 350 -10.57 12.63 3.96
CA ARG A 350 -11.88 13.18 4.36
C ARG A 350 -13.06 12.45 3.73
N ALA A 351 -12.81 11.46 2.91
CA ALA A 351 -13.81 10.58 2.32
C ALA A 351 -13.17 9.24 2.02
N SER A 352 -13.89 8.17 2.29
CA SER A 352 -13.57 6.81 1.86
C SER A 352 -14.38 6.44 0.62
N PHE A 353 -13.99 5.37 -0.05
CA PHE A 353 -14.75 4.90 -1.22
C PHE A 353 -16.12 4.36 -0.84
N ASP A 354 -16.25 3.63 0.26
CA ASP A 354 -17.53 3.10 0.74
C ASP A 354 -18.51 4.21 1.11
N GLU A 355 -18.09 5.26 1.85
CA GLU A 355 -18.90 6.44 2.13
C GLU A 355 -19.33 7.16 0.85
N THR A 356 -18.42 7.21 -0.14
CA THR A 356 -18.70 7.84 -1.44
C THR A 356 -19.74 7.04 -2.21
N LEU A 357 -19.58 5.71 -2.30
CA LEU A 357 -20.49 4.83 -3.04
C LEU A 357 -21.83 4.66 -2.30
N ALA A 358 -21.91 4.93 -1.00
CA ALA A 358 -23.15 4.91 -0.23
C ALA A 358 -24.10 6.08 -0.57
N ARG A 359 -23.63 7.16 -1.18
CA ARG A 359 -24.44 8.32 -1.57
C ARG A 359 -25.45 7.93 -2.65
N ARG A 360 -26.69 8.39 -2.50
CA ARG A 360 -27.81 8.00 -3.41
C ARG A 360 -27.51 8.32 -4.87
N GLU A 361 -26.98 9.52 -5.13
CA GLU A 361 -26.65 10.01 -6.47
C GLU A 361 -25.55 9.17 -7.12
N VAL A 362 -24.51 8.83 -6.35
CA VAL A 362 -23.39 8.00 -6.83
C VAL A 362 -23.87 6.58 -7.11
N ARG A 363 -24.69 5.98 -6.22
CA ARG A 363 -25.27 4.66 -6.45
C ARG A 363 -26.13 4.60 -7.70
N ALA A 364 -26.98 5.60 -7.92
CA ALA A 364 -27.82 5.67 -9.12
C ALA A 364 -26.96 5.76 -10.40
N LEU A 365 -25.94 6.63 -10.39
CA LEU A 365 -25.00 6.75 -11.50
C LEU A 365 -24.28 5.43 -11.78
N LEU A 366 -23.72 4.79 -10.76
CA LEU A 366 -23.00 3.53 -10.91
C LEU A 366 -23.90 2.41 -11.43
N SER A 367 -25.14 2.29 -10.91
CA SER A 367 -26.11 1.31 -11.40
C SER A 367 -26.48 1.52 -12.87
N LEU A 368 -26.48 2.77 -13.34
CA LEU A 368 -26.68 3.08 -14.75
C LEU A 368 -25.45 2.65 -15.58
N LEU A 369 -24.24 2.98 -15.11
CA LEU A 369 -22.99 2.65 -15.80
C LEU A 369 -22.74 1.14 -15.89
N GLU A 370 -23.11 0.37 -14.87
CA GLU A 370 -23.03 -1.09 -14.87
C GLU A 370 -23.92 -1.77 -15.92
N ARG A 371 -25.04 -1.14 -16.31
CA ARG A 371 -25.95 -1.64 -17.34
C ARG A 371 -25.49 -1.38 -18.77
N ILE A 372 -24.56 -0.43 -18.96
CA ILE A 372 -24.07 -0.09 -20.30
C ILE A 372 -23.03 -1.15 -20.72
N PRO A 373 -23.17 -1.84 -21.87
CA PRO A 373 -22.21 -2.81 -22.35
C PRO A 373 -20.79 -2.23 -22.44
N ALA A 374 -19.76 -3.03 -22.16
CA ALA A 374 -18.38 -2.60 -22.31
C ALA A 374 -18.10 -2.17 -23.74
N SER A 375 -17.42 -1.03 -23.94
CA SER A 375 -16.93 -0.66 -25.27
C SER A 375 -15.93 -1.70 -25.73
N ARG A 376 -16.11 -2.29 -26.91
CA ARG A 376 -15.10 -3.15 -27.53
C ARG A 376 -13.85 -2.29 -27.79
N ARG A 377 -12.83 -2.41 -26.94
CA ARG A 377 -11.50 -1.93 -27.30
C ARG A 377 -10.99 -2.86 -28.42
N SER A 378 -10.95 -2.39 -29.64
CA SER A 378 -10.12 -3.02 -30.67
C SER A 378 -8.67 -2.89 -30.21
N VAL A 379 -8.07 -3.99 -29.80
CA VAL A 379 -6.61 -4.09 -29.67
C VAL A 379 -6.09 -3.88 -31.10
N PRO A 380 -5.26 -2.88 -31.38
CA PRO A 380 -4.57 -2.82 -32.66
C PRO A 380 -3.66 -4.04 -32.72
N THR A 381 -4.00 -5.00 -33.57
CA THR A 381 -3.06 -6.02 -34.03
C THR A 381 -2.06 -5.34 -34.95
N SER A 382 -0.84 -5.16 -34.50
CA SER A 382 0.34 -4.95 -35.34
C SER A 382 1.58 -5.41 -34.58
#